data_148047977a3871d9016dce7765cb6691
#
_entry.id   148047977a3871d9016dce7765cb6691
#
_cell.length_a   1.000
_cell.length_b   1.000
_cell.length_c   1.000
_cell.angle_alpha   90.00
_cell.angle_beta   90.00
_cell.angle_gamma   90.00
#
_symmetry.space_group_name_H-M   'P 1'
#
loop_
_entity.id
_entity.type
_entity.pdbx_description
1 polymer ?
#
loop_
_entity_poly.entity_id
_entity_poly.type
_entity_poly.pdbx_seq_one_letter_code
_entity_poly.pdbx_strand_id
1 'polypeptide(L)'
;MAGDIFKKRERVRKPRIHISYDVETNGATERRELPFVVGVVGDFSGDPTEKLDKLDDRKFVEIDRDNFDEVLARMKPGLNLRVENTLKGDGSEFGVQLKFDKMEDFEPGNVVQQVEPLRKLLEKRNKLKELQAKMELSADLEEELEKILKSSEHLEKLAGELGVRSPTQSSGS
;
A
#
# COMPACT_ATOMS: atom_id res chain seq x y z
N MET A 1 -21.24 13.52 -26.13
CA MET A 1 -20.20 13.64 -25.06
C MET A 1 -18.76 13.44 -25.55
N ALA A 2 -18.49 12.93 -26.73
CA ALA A 2 -17.12 12.78 -27.27
C ALA A 2 -16.38 14.12 -27.53
N GLY A 3 -17.10 15.24 -27.72
CA GLY A 3 -16.49 16.52 -28.04
C GLY A 3 -15.69 17.19 -26.90
N ASP A 4 -15.86 16.75 -25.66
CA ASP A 4 -15.19 17.38 -24.50
C ASP A 4 -13.78 16.83 -24.27
N ILE A 5 -13.54 15.57 -24.60
CA ILE A 5 -12.22 14.92 -24.48
C ILE A 5 -11.22 15.55 -25.46
N PHE A 6 -11.63 15.80 -26.68
CA PHE A 6 -10.78 16.45 -27.70
C PHE A 6 -10.39 17.88 -27.29
N LYS A 7 -11.33 18.65 -26.75
CA LYS A 7 -11.06 20.01 -26.23
C LYS A 7 -10.12 20.03 -25.02
N LYS A 8 -10.20 19.03 -24.14
CA LYS A 8 -9.27 18.88 -23.02
C LYS A 8 -7.86 18.54 -23.50
N ARG A 9 -7.73 17.65 -24.48
CA ARG A 9 -6.45 17.27 -25.07
C ARG A 9 -5.74 18.43 -25.76
N GLU A 10 -6.46 19.26 -26.52
CA GLU A 10 -5.90 20.44 -27.17
C GLU A 10 -5.37 21.51 -26.21
N ARG A 11 -5.96 21.61 -25.02
CA ARG A 11 -5.52 22.55 -23.97
C ARG A 11 -4.19 22.18 -23.35
N VAL A 12 -3.90 20.88 -23.22
CA VAL A 12 -2.70 20.41 -22.48
C VAL A 12 -1.49 20.28 -23.39
N ARG A 13 -1.62 19.66 -24.54
CA ARG A 13 -0.54 19.46 -25.53
C ARG A 13 -1.13 19.02 -26.86
N LYS A 14 -0.70 19.64 -27.96
CA LYS A 14 -1.05 19.14 -29.30
C LYS A 14 -0.45 17.75 -29.51
N PRO A 15 -1.22 16.75 -29.93
CA PRO A 15 -0.69 15.42 -30.22
C PRO A 15 0.29 15.49 -31.40
N ARG A 16 1.31 14.65 -31.39
CA ARG A 16 2.32 14.60 -32.46
C ARG A 16 1.79 14.00 -33.76
N ILE A 17 0.77 13.16 -33.67
CA ILE A 17 0.16 12.45 -34.81
C ILE A 17 -1.34 12.71 -34.74
N HIS A 18 -1.89 13.23 -35.85
CA HIS A 18 -3.32 13.30 -36.09
C HIS A 18 -3.67 12.29 -37.18
N ILE A 19 -4.51 11.34 -36.86
CA ILE A 19 -5.05 10.38 -37.84
C ILE A 19 -6.50 10.76 -38.05
N SER A 20 -6.84 11.15 -39.28
CA SER A 20 -8.21 11.38 -39.71
C SER A 20 -8.55 10.41 -40.80
N TYR A 21 -9.78 9.95 -40.87
CA TYR A 21 -10.31 9.10 -41.89
C TYR A 21 -11.65 9.62 -42.40
N ASP A 22 -11.89 9.41 -43.63
CA ASP A 22 -13.15 9.83 -44.26
C ASP A 22 -14.12 8.64 -44.25
N VAL A 23 -15.30 8.86 -43.65
CA VAL A 23 -16.39 7.87 -43.59
C VAL A 23 -17.44 8.28 -44.59
N GLU A 24 -17.74 7.40 -45.53
CA GLU A 24 -18.84 7.59 -46.46
C GLU A 24 -20.12 6.96 -45.88
N THR A 25 -21.10 7.82 -45.59
CA THR A 25 -22.39 7.37 -45.05
C THR A 25 -23.50 7.99 -45.90
N ASN A 26 -24.29 7.14 -46.55
CA ASN A 26 -25.41 7.57 -47.42
C ASN A 26 -25.04 8.60 -48.49
N GLY A 27 -23.85 8.46 -49.11
CA GLY A 27 -23.38 9.35 -50.15
C GLY A 27 -22.80 10.67 -49.69
N ALA A 28 -22.68 10.90 -48.39
CA ALA A 28 -21.97 12.02 -47.79
C ALA A 28 -20.66 11.56 -47.15
N THR A 29 -19.57 12.27 -47.43
CA THR A 29 -18.26 11.99 -46.83
C THR A 29 -18.09 12.85 -45.57
N GLU A 30 -17.96 12.23 -44.41
CA GLU A 30 -17.67 12.88 -43.13
C GLU A 30 -16.26 12.55 -42.68
N ARG A 31 -15.46 13.60 -42.43
CA ARG A 31 -14.11 13.41 -41.88
C ARG A 31 -14.18 13.23 -40.36
N ARG A 32 -13.67 12.09 -39.89
CA ARG A 32 -13.58 11.77 -38.46
C ARG A 32 -12.13 11.67 -38.04
N GLU A 33 -11.83 12.21 -36.87
CA GLU A 33 -10.53 12.06 -36.26
C GLU A 33 -10.52 10.81 -35.36
N LEU A 34 -9.47 10.00 -35.51
CA LEU A 34 -9.25 8.81 -34.67
C LEU A 34 -8.68 9.25 -33.31
N PRO A 35 -9.41 9.10 -32.21
CA PRO A 35 -8.87 9.42 -30.89
C PRO A 35 -7.78 8.41 -30.51
N PHE A 36 -6.69 8.90 -29.92
CA PHE A 36 -5.71 8.03 -29.29
C PHE A 36 -6.24 7.57 -27.94
N VAL A 37 -6.77 6.35 -27.91
CA VAL A 37 -7.30 5.69 -26.71
C VAL A 37 -6.54 4.41 -26.51
N VAL A 38 -5.98 4.21 -25.32
CA VAL A 38 -5.31 2.99 -24.92
C VAL A 38 -6.21 2.23 -23.97
N GLY A 39 -6.56 0.99 -24.33
CA GLY A 39 -7.25 0.06 -23.43
C GLY A 39 -6.25 -0.88 -22.78
N VAL A 40 -6.33 -1.02 -21.45
CA VAL A 40 -5.53 -1.96 -20.67
C VAL A 40 -6.45 -3.03 -20.11
N VAL A 41 -6.10 -4.30 -20.36
CA VAL A 41 -6.86 -5.46 -19.88
C VAL A 41 -5.92 -6.33 -19.07
N GLY A 42 -6.32 -6.66 -17.85
CA GLY A 42 -5.53 -7.48 -16.94
C GLY A 42 -6.33 -7.89 -15.70
N ASP A 43 -5.73 -8.71 -14.88
CA ASP A 43 -6.25 -9.01 -13.56
C ASP A 43 -5.68 -7.96 -12.56
N PHE A 44 -6.52 -7.00 -12.21
CA PHE A 44 -6.18 -5.92 -11.28
C PHE A 44 -6.77 -6.13 -9.88
N SER A 45 -7.50 -7.22 -9.66
CA SER A 45 -8.16 -7.49 -8.38
C SER A 45 -7.39 -8.49 -7.52
N GLY A 46 -6.52 -9.32 -8.11
CA GLY A 46 -5.75 -10.34 -7.41
C GLY A 46 -6.65 -11.36 -6.71
N ASP A 47 -6.54 -11.44 -5.37
CA ASP A 47 -7.40 -12.28 -4.52
C ASP A 47 -8.55 -11.44 -3.93
N PRO A 48 -9.63 -11.21 -4.68
CA PRO A 48 -10.70 -10.31 -4.27
C PRO A 48 -11.46 -10.87 -3.06
N THR A 49 -11.73 -10.00 -2.10
CA THR A 49 -12.57 -10.35 -0.93
C THR A 49 -14.06 -10.48 -1.28
N GLU A 50 -14.49 -9.84 -2.36
CA GLU A 50 -15.85 -9.87 -2.88
C GLU A 50 -15.89 -10.54 -4.26
N LYS A 51 -17.01 -11.17 -4.57
CA LYS A 51 -17.20 -11.82 -5.87
C LYS A 51 -17.26 -10.76 -6.97
N LEU A 52 -16.37 -10.88 -7.94
CA LEU A 52 -16.34 -9.99 -9.11
C LEU A 52 -17.52 -10.28 -10.06
N ASP A 53 -17.93 -9.26 -10.79
CA ASP A 53 -18.90 -9.39 -11.86
C ASP A 53 -18.43 -10.36 -12.95
N LYS A 54 -19.37 -10.99 -13.66
CA LYS A 54 -19.02 -11.84 -14.81
C LYS A 54 -18.32 -11.02 -15.87
N LEU A 55 -17.44 -11.67 -16.63
CA LEU A 55 -16.63 -11.01 -17.64
C LEU A 55 -17.47 -10.25 -18.67
N ASP A 56 -18.62 -10.82 -19.05
CA ASP A 56 -19.55 -10.22 -20.02
C ASP A 56 -20.21 -8.94 -19.51
N ASP A 57 -20.35 -8.80 -18.18
CA ASP A 57 -21.00 -7.65 -17.53
C ASP A 57 -20.00 -6.53 -17.21
N ARG A 58 -18.68 -6.79 -17.32
CA ARG A 58 -17.64 -5.81 -17.02
C ARG A 58 -17.53 -4.76 -18.09
N LYS A 59 -17.41 -3.51 -17.69
CA LYS A 59 -17.25 -2.35 -18.58
C LYS A 59 -15.89 -1.72 -18.40
N PHE A 60 -15.38 -1.12 -19.48
CA PHE A 60 -14.19 -0.30 -19.39
C PHE A 60 -14.47 0.94 -18.52
N VAL A 61 -13.52 1.23 -17.65
CA VAL A 61 -13.55 2.42 -16.78
C VAL A 61 -12.49 3.39 -17.30
N GLU A 62 -12.87 4.64 -17.49
CA GLU A 62 -11.94 5.69 -17.85
C GLU A 62 -11.15 6.10 -16.62
N ILE A 63 -9.81 6.06 -16.73
CA ILE A 63 -8.88 6.38 -15.65
C ILE A 63 -8.08 7.62 -16.04
N ASP A 64 -8.04 8.60 -15.15
CA ASP A 64 -7.20 9.79 -15.22
C ASP A 64 -6.42 9.99 -13.90
N ARG A 65 -5.62 11.06 -13.82
CA ARG A 65 -4.82 11.33 -12.62
C ARG A 65 -5.67 11.65 -11.39
N ASP A 66 -6.86 12.19 -11.60
CA ASP A 66 -7.68 12.73 -10.53
C ASP A 66 -8.60 11.65 -9.93
N ASN A 67 -8.96 10.62 -10.73
CA ASN A 67 -9.87 9.55 -10.32
C ASN A 67 -9.19 8.20 -10.04
N PHE A 68 -7.87 8.11 -10.18
CA PHE A 68 -7.14 6.85 -10.09
C PHE A 68 -7.40 6.10 -8.78
N ASP A 69 -7.25 6.78 -7.64
CA ASP A 69 -7.44 6.17 -6.32
C ASP A 69 -8.90 5.75 -6.08
N GLU A 70 -9.87 6.53 -6.57
CA GLU A 70 -11.27 6.14 -6.50
C GLU A 70 -11.57 4.85 -7.29
N VAL A 71 -10.98 4.73 -8.48
CA VAL A 71 -11.11 3.52 -9.31
C VAL A 71 -10.42 2.34 -8.65
N LEU A 72 -9.22 2.53 -8.10
CA LEU A 72 -8.48 1.49 -7.40
C LEU A 72 -9.27 0.99 -6.18
N ALA A 73 -9.80 1.90 -5.36
CA ALA A 73 -10.62 1.56 -4.21
C ALA A 73 -11.90 0.77 -4.59
N ARG A 74 -12.50 1.08 -5.75
CA ARG A 74 -13.65 0.31 -6.27
C ARG A 74 -13.27 -1.09 -6.75
N MET A 75 -12.07 -1.25 -7.29
CA MET A 75 -11.55 -2.56 -7.72
C MET A 75 -11.21 -3.47 -6.54
N LYS A 76 -10.97 -2.89 -5.35
CA LYS A 76 -10.65 -3.60 -4.11
C LYS A 76 -9.56 -4.65 -4.29
N PRO A 77 -8.39 -4.30 -4.85
CA PRO A 77 -7.32 -5.25 -5.05
C PRO A 77 -6.83 -5.80 -3.72
N GLY A 78 -6.66 -7.10 -3.67
CA GLY A 78 -6.20 -7.80 -2.48
C GLY A 78 -5.22 -8.91 -2.80
N LEU A 79 -4.39 -9.24 -1.82
CA LEU A 79 -3.47 -10.37 -1.89
C LEU A 79 -3.59 -11.20 -0.63
N ASN A 80 -3.61 -12.51 -0.79
CA ASN A 80 -3.59 -13.47 0.31
C ASN A 80 -2.41 -14.42 0.11
N LEU A 81 -1.31 -14.15 0.81
CA LEU A 81 -0.03 -14.83 0.62
C LEU A 81 0.35 -15.63 1.86
N ARG A 82 1.05 -16.74 1.65
CA ARG A 82 1.83 -17.42 2.70
C ARG A 82 3.30 -17.11 2.47
N VAL A 83 3.93 -16.53 3.47
CA VAL A 83 5.34 -16.12 3.40
C VAL A 83 6.14 -16.77 4.50
N GLU A 84 7.40 -17.05 4.23
CA GLU A 84 8.33 -17.57 5.22
C GLU A 84 8.55 -16.56 6.36
N ASN A 85 8.54 -17.05 7.58
CA ASN A 85 8.72 -16.24 8.77
C ASN A 85 10.21 -16.01 9.07
N THR A 86 10.80 -15.07 8.39
CA THR A 86 12.21 -14.67 8.62
C THR A 86 12.43 -14.00 9.98
N LEU A 87 11.38 -13.56 10.68
CA LEU A 87 11.48 -12.92 11.99
C LEU A 87 11.84 -13.92 13.09
N LYS A 88 11.39 -15.18 12.96
CA LYS A 88 11.68 -16.23 13.93
C LYS A 88 12.87 -17.09 13.53
N GLY A 89 13.15 -17.22 12.22
CA GLY A 89 14.21 -18.08 11.71
C GLY A 89 14.00 -19.58 11.97
N ASP A 90 12.75 -20.00 12.23
CA ASP A 90 12.37 -21.37 12.55
C ASP A 90 11.80 -22.13 11.33
N GLY A 91 11.84 -21.54 10.14
CA GLY A 91 11.26 -22.11 8.93
C GLY A 91 9.72 -22.14 8.93
N SER A 92 9.07 -21.49 9.89
CA SER A 92 7.61 -21.38 9.90
C SER A 92 7.12 -20.43 8.82
N GLU A 93 5.88 -20.62 8.36
CA GLU A 93 5.18 -19.71 7.46
C GLU A 93 4.06 -19.00 8.21
N PHE A 94 3.73 -17.78 7.76
CA PHE A 94 2.53 -17.09 8.22
C PHE A 94 1.74 -16.50 7.07
N GLY A 95 0.41 -16.39 7.25
CA GLY A 95 -0.50 -15.81 6.29
C GLY A 95 -0.46 -14.29 6.35
N VAL A 96 -0.38 -13.66 5.19
CA VAL A 96 -0.41 -12.19 5.03
C VAL A 96 -1.58 -11.85 4.12
N GLN A 97 -2.46 -10.99 4.60
CA GLN A 97 -3.55 -10.42 3.82
C GLN A 97 -3.29 -8.94 3.61
N LEU A 98 -3.22 -8.51 2.36
CA LEU A 98 -2.98 -7.13 1.98
C LEU A 98 -4.17 -6.61 1.18
N LYS A 99 -4.51 -5.34 1.40
CA LYS A 99 -5.53 -4.60 0.65
C LYS A 99 -4.94 -3.29 0.19
N PHE A 100 -5.37 -2.85 -0.98
CA PHE A 100 -4.82 -1.64 -1.61
C PHE A 100 -5.98 -0.79 -2.11
N ASP A 101 -6.28 0.29 -1.41
CA ASP A 101 -7.34 1.22 -1.78
C ASP A 101 -6.80 2.42 -2.58
N LYS A 102 -5.51 2.72 -2.44
CA LYS A 102 -4.82 3.80 -3.12
C LYS A 102 -3.37 3.45 -3.40
N MET A 103 -2.74 4.23 -4.29
CA MET A 103 -1.37 3.96 -4.71
C MET A 103 -0.36 3.99 -3.55
N GLU A 104 -0.58 4.84 -2.55
CA GLU A 104 0.25 4.92 -1.35
C GLU A 104 0.27 3.62 -0.52
N ASP A 105 -0.78 2.78 -0.61
CA ASP A 105 -0.85 1.53 0.14
C ASP A 105 0.20 0.50 -0.32
N PHE A 106 0.77 0.67 -1.51
CA PHE A 106 1.89 -0.14 -1.99
C PHE A 106 3.24 0.27 -1.38
N GLU A 107 3.30 1.40 -0.68
CA GLU A 107 4.53 1.80 -0.01
C GLU A 107 4.88 0.84 1.12
N PRO A 108 6.17 0.49 1.30
CA PRO A 108 6.60 -0.44 2.35
C PRO A 108 6.13 -0.07 3.75
N GLY A 109 6.04 1.23 4.06
CA GLY A 109 5.54 1.72 5.34
C GLY A 109 4.09 1.35 5.61
N ASN A 110 3.23 1.45 4.60
CA ASN A 110 1.81 1.11 4.69
C ASN A 110 1.58 -0.41 4.66
N VAL A 111 2.37 -1.15 3.88
CA VAL A 111 2.38 -2.62 3.90
C VAL A 111 2.74 -3.16 5.30
N VAL A 112 3.74 -2.58 5.97
CA VAL A 112 4.13 -2.96 7.34
C VAL A 112 2.98 -2.76 8.33
N GLN A 113 2.15 -1.74 8.15
CA GLN A 113 1.01 -1.49 9.05
C GLN A 113 -0.09 -2.55 8.92
N GLN A 114 -0.24 -3.17 7.75
CA GLN A 114 -1.23 -4.22 7.53
C GLN A 114 -0.77 -5.58 8.09
N VAL A 115 0.53 -5.80 8.26
CA VAL A 115 1.10 -7.06 8.76
C VAL A 115 1.34 -6.96 10.28
N GLU A 116 0.51 -7.64 11.07
CA GLU A 116 0.49 -7.49 12.53
C GLU A 116 1.86 -7.67 13.22
N PRO A 117 2.69 -8.70 12.93
CA PRO A 117 4.00 -8.83 13.54
C PRO A 117 4.92 -7.64 13.22
N LEU A 118 4.90 -7.15 11.98
CA LEU A 118 5.72 -6.02 11.55
C LEU A 118 5.23 -4.71 12.16
N ARG A 119 3.90 -4.50 12.23
CA ARG A 119 3.30 -3.34 12.89
C ARG A 119 3.75 -3.23 14.34
N LYS A 120 3.69 -4.33 15.11
CA LYS A 120 4.15 -4.35 16.50
C LYS A 120 5.63 -3.98 16.64
N LEU A 121 6.47 -4.43 15.71
CA LEU A 121 7.89 -4.06 15.70
C LEU A 121 8.10 -2.58 15.35
N LEU A 122 7.35 -2.07 14.39
CA LEU A 122 7.39 -0.65 14.02
C LEU A 122 6.95 0.25 15.19
N GLU A 123 5.86 -0.11 15.87
CA GLU A 123 5.39 0.61 17.07
C GLU A 123 6.45 0.63 18.18
N LYS A 124 7.09 -0.51 18.44
CA LYS A 124 8.20 -0.59 19.43
C LYS A 124 9.36 0.29 19.02
N ARG A 125 9.76 0.25 17.74
CA ARG A 125 10.83 1.11 17.21
C ARG A 125 10.50 2.58 17.37
N ASN A 126 9.27 2.98 17.07
CA ASN A 126 8.85 4.38 17.19
C ASN A 126 8.83 4.85 18.65
N LYS A 127 8.34 4.01 19.57
CA LYS A 127 8.38 4.29 21.02
C LYS A 127 9.82 4.44 21.54
N LEU A 128 10.73 3.59 21.08
CA LEU A 128 12.15 3.70 21.45
C LEU A 128 12.79 4.99 20.91
N LYS A 129 12.48 5.38 19.67
CA LYS A 129 12.95 6.66 19.12
C LYS A 129 12.38 7.86 19.87
N GLU A 130 11.09 7.81 20.25
CA GLU A 130 10.47 8.84 21.05
C GLU A 130 11.12 8.94 22.44
N LEU A 131 11.38 7.80 23.07
CA LEU A 131 12.08 7.74 24.35
C LEU A 131 13.50 8.33 24.23
N GLN A 132 14.24 7.95 23.19
CA GLN A 132 15.57 8.50 22.91
C GLN A 132 15.53 10.03 22.78
N ALA A 133 14.58 10.56 21.99
CA ALA A 133 14.42 11.99 21.82
C ALA A 133 14.06 12.71 23.15
N LYS A 134 13.25 12.08 23.98
CA LYS A 134 12.91 12.62 25.32
C LYS A 134 14.09 12.60 26.26
N MET A 135 14.96 11.58 26.20
CA MET A 135 16.20 11.52 26.98
C MET A 135 17.15 12.67 26.63
N GLU A 136 17.31 12.96 25.34
CA GLU A 136 18.17 14.06 24.87
C GLU A 136 17.70 15.44 25.37
N LEU A 137 16.40 15.57 25.73
CA LEU A 137 15.79 16.82 26.18
C LEU A 137 15.72 16.97 27.71
N SER A 138 15.91 15.90 28.49
CA SER A 138 15.72 15.91 29.96
C SER A 138 16.77 15.06 30.67
N ALA A 139 17.68 15.73 31.39
CA ALA A 139 18.69 15.07 32.23
C ALA A 139 18.07 14.23 33.36
N ASP A 140 16.92 14.64 33.89
CA ASP A 140 16.22 13.91 34.97
C ASP A 140 15.72 12.54 34.48
N LEU A 141 15.28 12.46 33.22
CA LEU A 141 14.85 11.23 32.57
C LEU A 141 16.05 10.29 32.33
N GLU A 142 17.21 10.82 31.99
CA GLU A 142 18.44 10.04 31.81
C GLU A 142 18.83 9.37 33.13
N GLU A 143 18.81 10.11 34.27
CA GLU A 143 19.12 9.55 35.58
C GLU A 143 18.10 8.47 36.02
N GLU A 144 16.81 8.67 35.78
CA GLU A 144 15.79 7.67 36.11
C GLU A 144 15.96 6.38 35.28
N LEU A 145 16.23 6.51 34.00
CA LEU A 145 16.50 5.36 33.10
C LEU A 145 17.78 4.63 33.52
N GLU A 146 18.82 5.35 33.91
CA GLU A 146 20.05 4.74 34.41
C GLU A 146 19.79 3.93 35.70
N LYS A 147 18.96 4.45 36.60
CA LYS A 147 18.53 3.72 37.81
C LYS A 147 17.74 2.46 37.48
N ILE A 148 16.83 2.53 36.49
CA ILE A 148 16.05 1.38 36.02
C ILE A 148 16.96 0.32 35.39
N LEU A 149 17.92 0.73 34.55
CA LEU A 149 18.86 -0.17 33.88
C LEU A 149 19.82 -0.85 34.84
N LYS A 150 20.15 -0.23 35.99
CA LYS A 150 20.97 -0.82 37.03
C LYS A 150 20.22 -1.81 37.95
N SER A 151 18.88 -1.80 37.91
CA SER A 151 18.04 -2.69 38.72
C SER A 151 17.47 -3.82 37.86
N SER A 152 17.89 -5.08 38.10
CA SER A 152 17.40 -6.26 37.39
C SER A 152 15.87 -6.44 37.53
N GLU A 153 15.30 -6.09 38.66
CA GLU A 153 13.85 -6.18 38.94
C GLU A 153 13.02 -5.21 38.08
N HIS A 154 13.52 -3.98 37.91
CA HIS A 154 12.88 -3.00 37.03
C HIS A 154 13.01 -3.35 35.56
N LEU A 155 14.15 -3.92 35.15
CA LEU A 155 14.35 -4.44 33.79
C LEU A 155 13.36 -5.56 33.45
N GLU A 156 13.10 -6.49 34.35
CA GLU A 156 12.13 -7.57 34.15
C GLU A 156 10.69 -7.03 34.02
N LYS A 157 10.31 -6.05 34.85
CA LYS A 157 9.00 -5.38 34.75
C LYS A 157 8.85 -4.65 33.40
N LEU A 158 9.86 -3.93 32.99
CA LEU A 158 9.86 -3.19 31.74
C LEU A 158 9.86 -4.13 30.52
N ALA A 159 10.59 -5.24 30.58
CA ALA A 159 10.57 -6.29 29.58
C ALA A 159 9.18 -6.96 29.49
N GLY A 160 8.52 -7.16 30.62
CA GLY A 160 7.14 -7.68 30.68
C GLY A 160 6.13 -6.73 30.04
N GLU A 161 6.22 -5.43 30.35
CA GLU A 161 5.34 -4.38 29.78
C GLU A 161 5.58 -4.17 28.28
N LEU A 162 6.82 -4.25 27.82
CA LEU A 162 7.19 -4.15 26.41
C LEU A 162 6.93 -5.45 25.64
N GLY A 163 6.57 -6.54 26.32
CA GLY A 163 6.36 -7.87 25.73
C GLY A 163 7.64 -8.45 25.09
N VAL A 164 8.82 -8.08 25.62
CA VAL A 164 10.12 -8.63 25.22
C VAL A 164 10.45 -9.79 26.15
N ARG A 165 10.73 -10.98 25.62
CA ARG A 165 11.21 -12.11 26.44
C ARG A 165 12.55 -11.73 27.06
N SER A 166 12.65 -11.89 28.38
CA SER A 166 13.91 -11.72 29.12
C SER A 166 15.00 -12.65 28.55
N PRO A 167 16.22 -12.18 28.36
CA PRO A 167 17.31 -12.98 27.78
C PRO A 167 17.83 -14.12 28.70
N THR A 168 17.21 -14.34 29.86
CA THR A 168 17.74 -15.24 30.89
C THR A 168 17.26 -16.71 30.79
N GLN A 169 16.62 -17.13 29.70
CA GLN A 169 16.18 -18.54 29.53
C GLN A 169 16.74 -19.23 28.29
N SER A 170 18.00 -19.05 27.96
CA SER A 170 18.69 -19.85 26.94
C SER A 170 20.02 -20.42 27.47
N SER A 171 20.01 -21.01 28.65
CA SER A 171 21.13 -21.88 29.07
C SER A 171 20.58 -22.99 29.98
N GLY A 172 20.28 -24.14 29.38
CA GLY A 172 19.88 -25.32 30.16
C GLY A 172 19.21 -26.40 29.30
N SER A 173 19.98 -27.12 28.54
CA SER A 173 19.99 -28.58 28.28
C SER A 173 20.49 -28.87 26.88
#